data_b44718d42961d715a606660a5970da71
#
_entry.id   b44718d42961d715a606660a5970da71
#
_cell.length_a   1.000
_cell.length_b   1.000
_cell.length_c   1.000
_cell.angle_alpha   90.00
_cell.angle_beta   90.00
_cell.angle_gamma   90.00
#
_symmetry.space_group_name_H-M   'P 1'
#
loop_
_entity.id
_entity.type
_entity.pdbx_description
1 polymer ?
#
loop_
_entity_poly.entity_id
_entity_poly.type
_entity_poly.pdbx_seq_one_letter_code
_entity_poly.pdbx_strand_id
1 'polypeptide(L)'
;REITDWEKPIYVKIGASRPYYDVKLAVKAGADVIVLDGMQGGTAATQEVFIEHVGIPILSAIPQAVQALQEMGMHRKVQLIVSGGIRNGADVAKAMAMGADAVAIGTAALIALGDNHPRLDAELKKIGSAAGFYDDWQNGRDPAGITTQDPELSKRLDPVEGGRRLANYLRVMVLEAQTMARACGKSHLHNLDPEDLVALTVESAAMARVPLAGTSWIPGSTC
;
A
#
# COMPACT_ATOMS: atom_id res chain seq x y z
N ARG A 1 -6.20 -20.32 -15.78
CA ARG A 1 -6.44 -19.67 -17.07
C ARG A 1 -7.37 -20.50 -17.97
N GLU A 2 -7.16 -21.77 -18.13
CA GLU A 2 -8.02 -22.67 -18.94
C GLU A 2 -9.49 -22.63 -18.54
N ILE A 3 -9.77 -22.63 -17.21
CA ILE A 3 -11.15 -22.58 -16.67
C ILE A 3 -11.91 -21.31 -17.13
N THR A 4 -11.22 -20.26 -17.46
CA THR A 4 -11.81 -18.97 -17.85
C THR A 4 -11.51 -18.61 -19.31
N ASP A 5 -11.07 -19.58 -20.09
CA ASP A 5 -10.67 -19.40 -21.49
C ASP A 5 -9.73 -18.18 -21.68
N TRP A 6 -8.86 -17.94 -20.71
CA TRP A 6 -7.91 -16.83 -20.66
C TRP A 6 -8.54 -15.43 -20.58
N GLU A 7 -9.83 -15.32 -20.36
CA GLU A 7 -10.52 -14.03 -20.28
C GLU A 7 -10.25 -13.25 -18.98
N LYS A 8 -9.90 -13.95 -17.90
CA LYS A 8 -9.75 -13.31 -16.60
C LYS A 8 -8.28 -13.07 -16.26
N PRO A 9 -7.91 -11.86 -15.76
CA PRO A 9 -6.57 -11.59 -15.31
C PRO A 9 -6.25 -12.36 -14.03
N ILE A 10 -4.96 -12.72 -13.87
CA ILE A 10 -4.45 -13.36 -12.66
C ILE A 10 -3.74 -12.30 -11.83
N TYR A 11 -4.26 -12.07 -10.62
CA TYR A 11 -3.65 -11.25 -9.60
C TYR A 11 -2.86 -12.13 -8.64
N VAL A 12 -1.60 -11.78 -8.40
CA VAL A 12 -0.74 -12.47 -7.42
C VAL A 12 -0.31 -11.46 -6.37
N LYS A 13 -0.72 -11.67 -5.12
CA LYS A 13 -0.25 -10.86 -3.99
C LYS A 13 0.96 -11.53 -3.34
N ILE A 14 2.03 -10.76 -3.16
CA ILE A 14 3.28 -11.19 -2.54
C ILE A 14 3.72 -10.20 -1.46
N GLY A 15 4.25 -10.69 -0.36
CA GLY A 15 4.91 -9.87 0.65
C GLY A 15 6.28 -9.40 0.16
N ALA A 16 6.68 -8.22 0.61
CA ALA A 16 7.96 -7.62 0.22
C ALA A 16 9.15 -8.19 0.97
N SER A 17 9.36 -9.51 0.92
CA SER A 17 10.53 -10.17 1.51
C SER A 17 11.72 -10.15 0.56
N ARG A 18 11.51 -10.53 -0.70
CA ARG A 18 12.51 -10.53 -1.76
C ARG A 18 11.92 -10.02 -3.08
N PRO A 19 11.49 -8.74 -3.14
CA PRO A 19 10.66 -8.22 -4.22
C PRO A 19 11.23 -8.49 -5.62
N TYR A 20 12.53 -8.30 -5.81
CA TYR A 20 13.19 -8.52 -7.09
C TYR A 20 13.02 -9.93 -7.64
N TYR A 21 13.21 -10.94 -6.80
CA TYR A 21 13.14 -12.35 -7.23
C TYR A 21 11.68 -12.82 -7.31
N ASP A 22 10.88 -12.46 -6.33
CA ASP A 22 9.50 -12.94 -6.22
C ASP A 22 8.62 -12.36 -7.34
N VAL A 23 8.86 -11.09 -7.74
CA VAL A 23 8.23 -10.48 -8.91
C VAL A 23 8.61 -11.22 -10.19
N LYS A 24 9.88 -11.55 -10.40
CA LYS A 24 10.31 -12.34 -11.56
C LYS A 24 9.64 -13.72 -11.62
N LEU A 25 9.49 -14.36 -10.47
CA LEU A 25 8.79 -15.66 -10.38
C LEU A 25 7.31 -15.52 -10.69
N ALA A 26 6.63 -14.51 -10.15
CA ALA A 26 5.22 -14.23 -10.41
C ALA A 26 4.98 -13.97 -11.90
N VAL A 27 5.82 -13.17 -12.55
CA VAL A 27 5.76 -12.93 -14.00
C VAL A 27 5.94 -14.23 -14.79
N LYS A 28 6.95 -15.04 -14.46
CA LYS A 28 7.18 -16.34 -15.12
C LYS A 28 6.01 -17.30 -14.93
N ALA A 29 5.33 -17.24 -13.78
CA ALA A 29 4.14 -18.02 -13.50
C ALA A 29 2.88 -17.50 -14.24
N GLY A 30 3.00 -16.37 -14.95
CA GLY A 30 1.92 -15.82 -15.78
C GLY A 30 1.00 -14.83 -15.04
N ALA A 31 1.47 -14.14 -14.01
CA ALA A 31 0.72 -13.05 -13.39
C ALA A 31 0.51 -11.90 -14.38
N ASP A 32 -0.72 -11.37 -14.43
CA ASP A 32 -1.06 -10.15 -15.17
C ASP A 32 -0.92 -8.91 -14.26
N VAL A 33 -1.19 -9.11 -12.97
CA VAL A 33 -1.10 -8.07 -11.95
C VAL A 33 -0.36 -8.63 -10.73
N ILE A 34 0.60 -7.87 -10.25
CA ILE A 34 1.32 -8.17 -9.00
C ILE A 34 0.91 -7.14 -7.95
N VAL A 35 0.43 -7.62 -6.80
CA VAL A 35 0.16 -6.80 -5.63
C VAL A 35 1.32 -7.00 -4.65
N LEU A 36 2.18 -6.00 -4.56
CA LEU A 36 3.34 -6.01 -3.66
C LEU A 36 2.97 -5.36 -2.33
N ASP A 37 3.05 -6.12 -1.25
CA ASP A 37 2.69 -5.68 0.09
C ASP A 37 3.95 -5.43 0.94
N GLY A 38 4.20 -4.17 1.29
CA GLY A 38 5.31 -3.77 2.16
C GLY A 38 5.11 -4.23 3.61
N MET A 39 6.19 -4.23 4.39
CA MET A 39 6.16 -4.65 5.80
C MET A 39 5.23 -3.81 6.69
N GLN A 40 4.84 -2.60 6.28
CA GLN A 40 3.90 -1.76 7.03
C GLN A 40 2.47 -2.29 6.99
N GLY A 41 2.15 -3.14 6.00
CA GLY A 41 0.93 -3.90 5.93
C GLY A 41 1.20 -5.31 6.47
N GLY A 42 0.25 -5.89 7.09
CA GLY A 42 0.24 -7.29 7.43
C GLY A 42 -1.11 -7.83 7.03
N THR A 43 -1.22 -9.10 6.80
CA THR A 43 -2.53 -9.70 6.87
C THR A 43 -2.87 -9.83 8.34
N ALA A 44 -4.06 -9.45 8.76
CA ALA A 44 -4.50 -9.63 10.15
C ALA A 44 -4.37 -11.09 10.65
N ALA A 45 -4.19 -12.05 9.74
CA ALA A 45 -3.96 -13.47 10.03
C ALA A 45 -2.48 -13.84 10.17
N THR A 46 -1.55 -12.90 10.01
CA THR A 46 -0.13 -13.16 10.10
C THR A 46 0.31 -13.20 11.57
N GLN A 47 1.16 -14.16 11.90
CA GLN A 47 1.75 -14.25 13.23
C GLN A 47 2.64 -13.03 13.51
N GLU A 48 2.67 -12.58 14.76
CA GLU A 48 3.42 -11.41 15.22
C GLU A 48 4.90 -11.43 14.79
N VAL A 49 5.56 -12.57 14.89
CA VAL A 49 6.95 -12.76 14.46
C VAL A 49 7.19 -12.39 12.99
N PHE A 50 6.20 -12.59 12.12
CA PHE A 50 6.32 -12.19 10.72
C PHE A 50 6.05 -10.70 10.52
N ILE A 51 5.15 -10.12 11.29
CA ILE A 51 4.87 -8.67 11.25
C ILE A 51 6.11 -7.90 11.68
N GLU A 52 6.79 -8.34 12.74
CA GLU A 52 7.94 -7.66 13.33
C GLU A 52 9.24 -7.86 12.51
N HIS A 53 9.42 -9.03 11.88
CA HIS A 53 10.74 -9.44 11.41
C HIS A 53 10.82 -9.84 9.94
N VAL A 54 9.72 -9.86 9.20
CA VAL A 54 9.71 -10.31 7.80
C VAL A 54 9.24 -9.21 6.87
N GLY A 55 10.01 -9.00 5.80
CA GLY A 55 9.72 -8.00 4.79
C GLY A 55 10.52 -6.71 4.93
N ILE A 56 10.40 -5.86 3.93
CA ILE A 56 11.01 -4.54 3.87
C ILE A 56 9.94 -3.46 3.64
N PRO A 57 10.21 -2.20 4.01
CA PRO A 57 9.30 -1.09 3.73
C PRO A 57 8.94 -0.99 2.24
N ILE A 58 7.68 -0.61 1.95
CA ILE A 58 7.22 -0.47 0.57
C ILE A 58 8.09 0.50 -0.24
N LEU A 59 8.63 1.54 0.41
CA LEU A 59 9.57 2.49 -0.18
C LEU A 59 10.79 1.82 -0.81
N SER A 60 11.33 0.78 -0.16
CA SER A 60 12.47 0.00 -0.66
C SER A 60 12.05 -1.12 -1.63
N ALA A 61 10.82 -1.57 -1.52
CA ALA A 61 10.31 -2.70 -2.30
C ALA A 61 9.95 -2.30 -3.73
N ILE A 62 9.39 -1.10 -3.92
CA ILE A 62 8.96 -0.62 -5.25
C ILE A 62 10.12 -0.59 -6.25
N PRO A 63 11.28 0.04 -5.97
CA PRO A 63 12.38 0.08 -6.95
C PRO A 63 12.91 -1.29 -7.33
N GLN A 64 12.90 -2.25 -6.40
CA GLN A 64 13.32 -3.62 -6.67
C GLN A 64 12.34 -4.36 -7.58
N ALA A 65 11.03 -4.17 -7.36
CA ALA A 65 9.99 -4.73 -8.20
C ALA A 65 10.02 -4.13 -9.61
N VAL A 66 10.15 -2.81 -9.71
CA VAL A 66 10.25 -2.09 -10.99
C VAL A 66 11.48 -2.55 -11.76
N GLN A 67 12.64 -2.66 -11.11
CA GLN A 67 13.86 -3.19 -11.73
C GLN A 67 13.63 -4.59 -12.30
N ALA A 68 13.00 -5.48 -11.53
CA ALA A 68 12.70 -6.84 -11.98
C ALA A 68 11.81 -6.85 -13.22
N LEU A 69 10.76 -6.00 -13.25
CA LEU A 69 9.86 -5.86 -14.39
C LEU A 69 10.57 -5.26 -15.62
N GLN A 70 11.44 -4.27 -15.43
CA GLN A 70 12.23 -3.65 -16.50
C GLN A 70 13.19 -4.64 -17.14
N GLU A 71 13.93 -5.39 -16.34
CA GLU A 71 14.88 -6.41 -16.84
C GLU A 71 14.19 -7.53 -17.63
N MET A 72 12.93 -7.83 -17.29
CA MET A 72 12.12 -8.81 -18.02
C MET A 72 11.40 -8.22 -19.23
N GLY A 73 11.48 -6.91 -19.47
CA GLY A 73 10.71 -6.22 -20.52
C GLY A 73 9.20 -6.21 -20.27
N MET A 74 8.79 -6.34 -19.00
CA MET A 74 7.40 -6.47 -18.57
C MET A 74 6.89 -5.26 -17.79
N HIS A 75 7.72 -4.25 -17.53
CA HIS A 75 7.28 -3.00 -16.89
C HIS A 75 6.13 -2.36 -17.68
N ARG A 76 5.08 -1.97 -17.02
CA ARG A 76 3.83 -1.42 -17.59
C ARG A 76 3.02 -2.43 -18.45
N LYS A 77 3.49 -3.65 -18.63
CA LYS A 77 2.72 -4.74 -19.25
C LYS A 77 2.10 -5.65 -18.18
N VAL A 78 2.87 -5.98 -17.16
CA VAL A 78 2.37 -6.53 -15.90
C VAL A 78 2.15 -5.35 -14.96
N GLN A 79 0.94 -5.20 -14.45
CA GLN A 79 0.60 -4.08 -13.58
C GLN A 79 1.16 -4.29 -12.18
N LEU A 80 1.73 -3.26 -11.57
CA LEU A 80 2.26 -3.26 -10.23
C LEU A 80 1.35 -2.45 -9.30
N ILE A 81 0.61 -3.13 -8.44
CA ILE A 81 -0.15 -2.52 -7.35
C ILE A 81 0.68 -2.60 -6.08
N VAL A 82 0.81 -1.51 -5.36
CA VAL A 82 1.59 -1.48 -4.11
C VAL A 82 0.71 -1.17 -2.90
N SER A 83 1.07 -1.78 -1.79
CA SER A 83 0.34 -1.71 -0.52
C SER A 83 1.33 -1.58 0.63
N GLY A 84 0.87 -1.02 1.74
CA GLY A 84 1.65 -0.86 2.95
C GLY A 84 1.99 0.60 3.26
N GLY A 85 1.39 1.15 4.32
CA GLY A 85 1.68 2.50 4.81
C GLY A 85 1.14 3.66 3.97
N ILE A 86 0.29 3.42 2.99
CA ILE A 86 -0.33 4.46 2.16
C ILE A 86 -1.47 5.12 2.96
N ARG A 87 -1.39 6.43 3.17
CA ARG A 87 -2.28 7.17 4.08
C ARG A 87 -2.94 8.40 3.46
N ASN A 88 -2.34 9.01 2.45
CA ASN A 88 -2.78 10.27 1.86
C ASN A 88 -2.38 10.36 0.38
N GLY A 89 -2.79 11.41 -0.29
CA GLY A 89 -2.49 11.60 -1.71
C GLY A 89 -1.02 11.82 -2.02
N ALA A 90 -0.23 12.30 -1.06
CA ALA A 90 1.22 12.43 -1.23
C ALA A 90 1.90 11.05 -1.27
N ASP A 91 1.46 10.11 -0.42
CA ASP A 91 1.97 8.74 -0.45
C ASP A 91 1.59 8.07 -1.80
N VAL A 92 0.36 8.30 -2.28
CA VAL A 92 -0.08 7.84 -3.61
C VAL A 92 0.83 8.39 -4.71
N ALA A 93 1.02 9.71 -4.77
CA ALA A 93 1.83 10.34 -5.81
C ALA A 93 3.28 9.83 -5.82
N LYS A 94 3.88 9.66 -4.63
CA LYS A 94 5.24 9.10 -4.50
C LYS A 94 5.33 7.66 -4.98
N ALA A 95 4.36 6.82 -4.61
CA ALA A 95 4.32 5.42 -5.06
C ALA A 95 4.18 5.33 -6.58
N MET A 96 3.31 6.16 -7.17
CA MET A 96 3.13 6.24 -8.62
C MET A 96 4.40 6.74 -9.32
N ALA A 97 5.04 7.78 -8.79
CA ALA A 97 6.31 8.31 -9.31
C ALA A 97 7.44 7.28 -9.26
N MET A 98 7.45 6.41 -8.26
CA MET A 98 8.42 5.32 -8.16
C MET A 98 8.13 4.16 -9.12
N GLY A 99 7.01 4.17 -9.84
CA GLY A 99 6.68 3.22 -10.89
C GLY A 99 5.56 2.23 -10.56
N ALA A 100 4.78 2.46 -9.51
CA ALA A 100 3.55 1.72 -9.28
C ALA A 100 2.46 2.13 -10.29
N ASP A 101 1.59 1.21 -10.67
CA ASP A 101 0.44 1.46 -11.53
C ASP A 101 -0.82 1.77 -10.71
N ALA A 102 -0.89 1.29 -9.48
CA ALA A 102 -1.96 1.58 -8.54
C ALA A 102 -1.48 1.37 -7.09
N VAL A 103 -2.29 1.84 -6.13
CA VAL A 103 -2.06 1.63 -4.71
C VAL A 103 -3.26 0.95 -4.06
N ALA A 104 -3.00 0.16 -3.02
CA ALA A 104 -4.01 -0.40 -2.14
C ALA A 104 -3.87 0.19 -0.74
N ILE A 105 -4.99 0.47 -0.09
CA ILE A 105 -5.06 0.96 1.28
C ILE A 105 -5.83 -0.01 2.17
N GLY A 106 -5.43 -0.13 3.41
CA GLY A 106 -6.10 -0.97 4.42
C GLY A 106 -6.50 -0.14 5.63
N THR A 107 -5.63 -0.02 6.62
CA THR A 107 -5.86 0.68 7.90
C THR A 107 -6.41 2.10 7.72
N ALA A 108 -5.91 2.84 6.74
CA ALA A 108 -6.40 4.18 6.45
C ALA A 108 -7.89 4.22 6.09
N ALA A 109 -8.38 3.22 5.35
CA ALA A 109 -9.80 3.09 5.03
C ALA A 109 -10.64 2.72 6.27
N LEU A 110 -10.12 1.84 7.13
CA LEU A 110 -10.79 1.46 8.38
C LEU A 110 -10.91 2.65 9.34
N ILE A 111 -9.84 3.44 9.47
CA ILE A 111 -9.85 4.69 10.24
C ILE A 111 -10.89 5.67 9.67
N ALA A 112 -10.97 5.81 8.35
CA ALA A 112 -11.98 6.65 7.70
C ALA A 112 -13.42 6.17 7.96
N LEU A 113 -13.63 4.86 8.12
CA LEU A 113 -14.91 4.29 8.53
C LEU A 113 -15.25 4.57 10.01
N GLY A 114 -14.27 4.89 10.83
CA GLY A 114 -14.45 5.25 12.24
C GLY A 114 -13.87 4.27 13.25
N ASP A 115 -12.95 3.41 12.83
CA ASP A 115 -12.24 2.45 13.67
C ASP A 115 -11.55 3.10 14.88
N ASN A 116 -10.96 4.27 14.69
CA ASN A 116 -10.23 5.03 15.72
C ASN A 116 -11.07 6.09 16.43
N HIS A 117 -12.38 5.98 16.42
CA HIS A 117 -13.22 6.99 17.05
C HIS A 117 -12.94 7.06 18.56
N PRO A 118 -12.68 8.23 19.18
CA PRO A 118 -12.31 8.35 20.60
C PRO A 118 -13.27 7.70 21.59
N ARG A 119 -14.56 7.59 21.24
CA ARG A 119 -15.57 6.88 22.04
C ARG A 119 -15.23 5.39 22.29
N LEU A 120 -14.36 4.82 21.45
CA LEU A 120 -13.99 3.40 21.50
C LEU A 120 -12.73 3.14 22.35
N ASP A 121 -11.99 4.19 22.76
CA ASP A 121 -10.71 4.05 23.47
C ASP A 121 -10.80 3.17 24.72
N ALA A 122 -11.87 3.31 25.49
CA ALA A 122 -12.05 2.54 26.71
C ALA A 122 -12.32 1.04 26.44
N GLU A 123 -13.00 0.74 25.34
CA GLU A 123 -13.29 -0.64 24.91
C GLU A 123 -12.06 -1.29 24.29
N LEU A 124 -11.34 -0.55 23.43
CA LEU A 124 -10.09 -1.01 22.83
C LEU A 124 -9.05 -1.35 23.90
N LYS A 125 -8.88 -0.50 24.92
CA LYS A 125 -7.99 -0.77 26.06
C LYS A 125 -8.38 -2.01 26.85
N LYS A 126 -9.67 -2.30 27.00
CA LYS A 126 -10.14 -3.51 27.71
C LYS A 126 -9.76 -4.80 27.01
N ILE A 127 -9.72 -4.80 25.69
CA ILE A 127 -9.30 -5.96 24.89
C ILE A 127 -7.80 -5.97 24.57
N GLY A 128 -7.03 -5.02 25.14
CA GLY A 128 -5.59 -4.94 24.94
C GLY A 128 -5.18 -4.45 23.56
N SER A 129 -6.07 -3.74 22.84
CA SER A 129 -5.85 -3.27 21.48
C SER A 129 -5.90 -1.75 21.36
N ALA A 130 -5.58 -1.25 20.20
CA ALA A 130 -5.66 0.15 19.81
C ALA A 130 -6.26 0.29 18.41
N ALA A 131 -6.72 1.50 18.06
CA ALA A 131 -7.23 1.79 16.73
C ALA A 131 -6.23 1.42 15.63
N GLY A 132 -6.66 0.65 14.64
CA GLY A 132 -5.81 0.15 13.57
C GLY A 132 -4.92 -1.05 13.95
N PHE A 133 -5.04 -1.54 15.17
CA PHE A 133 -4.37 -2.74 15.67
C PHE A 133 -5.39 -3.88 15.81
N TYR A 134 -5.20 -4.97 15.08
CA TYR A 134 -6.18 -6.06 14.99
C TYR A 134 -5.68 -7.38 15.59
N ASP A 135 -4.97 -7.30 16.71
CA ASP A 135 -4.45 -8.49 17.40
C ASP A 135 -5.55 -9.48 17.80
N ASP A 136 -6.78 -9.00 17.88
CA ASP A 136 -7.93 -9.74 18.37
C ASP A 136 -9.05 -9.93 17.34
N TRP A 137 -8.78 -9.65 16.09
CA TRP A 137 -9.76 -9.78 15.01
C TRP A 137 -10.30 -11.22 14.88
N GLN A 138 -9.52 -12.25 15.22
CA GLN A 138 -9.91 -13.65 15.20
C GLN A 138 -11.07 -13.93 16.18
N ASN A 139 -11.15 -13.20 17.27
CA ASN A 139 -12.20 -13.30 18.26
C ASN A 139 -13.43 -12.45 17.90
N GLY A 140 -13.36 -11.67 16.84
CA GLY A 140 -14.46 -10.86 16.35
C GLY A 140 -14.91 -9.77 17.33
N ARG A 141 -14.03 -9.30 18.23
CA ARG A 141 -14.36 -8.36 19.30
C ARG A 141 -14.13 -6.89 18.93
N ASP A 142 -14.10 -6.58 17.65
CA ASP A 142 -13.92 -5.20 17.19
C ASP A 142 -15.04 -4.27 17.71
N PRO A 143 -14.73 -3.32 18.62
CA PRO A 143 -15.73 -2.44 19.20
C PRO A 143 -16.32 -1.43 18.18
N ALA A 144 -15.66 -1.21 17.03
CA ALA A 144 -16.16 -0.37 15.96
C ALA A 144 -17.26 -1.07 15.13
N GLY A 145 -17.33 -2.40 15.20
CA GLY A 145 -18.30 -3.18 14.44
C GLY A 145 -17.96 -3.36 12.97
N ILE A 146 -16.69 -3.12 12.58
CA ILE A 146 -16.24 -3.16 11.18
C ILE A 146 -15.74 -4.58 10.83
N THR A 147 -14.89 -5.15 11.67
CA THR A 147 -14.20 -6.42 11.43
C THR A 147 -14.76 -7.57 12.27
N THR A 148 -16.03 -7.56 12.59
CA THR A 148 -16.69 -8.53 13.46
C THR A 148 -17.86 -9.20 12.76
N GLN A 149 -18.15 -10.45 13.18
CA GLN A 149 -19.40 -11.16 12.85
C GLN A 149 -20.37 -11.19 14.05
N ASP A 150 -20.00 -10.56 15.18
CA ASP A 150 -20.91 -10.45 16.33
C ASP A 150 -22.11 -9.58 15.96
N PRO A 151 -23.36 -10.10 16.13
CA PRO A 151 -24.58 -9.38 15.75
C PRO A 151 -24.79 -8.06 16.49
N GLU A 152 -24.31 -7.92 17.72
CA GLU A 152 -24.46 -6.71 18.52
C GLU A 152 -23.38 -5.68 18.18
N LEU A 153 -22.15 -6.14 17.95
CA LEU A 153 -21.08 -5.25 17.54
C LEU A 153 -21.28 -4.74 16.11
N SER A 154 -21.67 -5.61 15.19
CA SER A 154 -21.87 -5.22 13.77
C SER A 154 -22.94 -4.15 13.58
N LYS A 155 -23.92 -4.04 14.47
CA LYS A 155 -24.94 -2.97 14.46
C LYS A 155 -24.36 -1.58 14.76
N ARG A 156 -23.16 -1.49 15.30
CA ARG A 156 -22.52 -0.21 15.65
C ARG A 156 -22.02 0.57 14.43
N LEU A 157 -21.71 -0.14 13.35
CA LEU A 157 -21.35 0.48 12.09
C LEU A 157 -22.61 0.94 11.37
N ASP A 158 -22.76 2.27 11.18
CA ASP A 158 -23.72 2.82 10.23
C ASP A 158 -23.06 2.80 8.83
N PRO A 159 -23.51 1.91 7.92
CA PRO A 159 -22.88 1.76 6.60
C PRO A 159 -23.08 2.99 5.71
N VAL A 160 -24.14 3.78 5.91
CA VAL A 160 -24.42 4.99 5.13
C VAL A 160 -23.45 6.10 5.54
N GLU A 161 -23.36 6.37 6.84
CA GLU A 161 -22.44 7.40 7.37
C GLU A 161 -20.97 6.97 7.20
N GLY A 162 -20.63 5.74 7.48
CA GLY A 162 -19.29 5.18 7.24
C GLY A 162 -18.90 5.29 5.77
N GLY A 163 -19.77 4.89 4.87
CA GLY A 163 -19.57 5.01 3.42
C GLY A 163 -19.36 6.45 2.96
N ARG A 164 -20.12 7.40 3.52
CA ARG A 164 -19.95 8.83 3.23
C ARG A 164 -18.56 9.34 3.67
N ARG A 165 -18.13 8.97 4.88
CA ARG A 165 -16.79 9.34 5.40
C ARG A 165 -15.68 8.77 4.54
N LEU A 166 -15.75 7.48 4.22
CA LEU A 166 -14.76 6.82 3.36
C LEU A 166 -14.73 7.46 1.96
N ALA A 167 -15.88 7.73 1.35
CA ALA A 167 -15.96 8.39 0.05
C ALA A 167 -15.31 9.78 0.07
N ASN A 168 -15.51 10.56 1.13
CA ASN A 168 -14.87 11.87 1.28
C ASN A 168 -13.35 11.74 1.44
N TYR A 169 -12.90 10.79 2.25
CA TYR A 169 -11.48 10.52 2.42
C TYR A 169 -10.80 10.15 1.10
N LEU A 170 -11.41 9.24 0.33
CA LEU A 170 -10.88 8.83 -0.98
C LEU A 170 -10.84 10.00 -1.99
N ARG A 171 -11.88 10.86 -2.00
CA ARG A 171 -11.89 12.06 -2.85
C ARG A 171 -10.75 13.01 -2.50
N VAL A 172 -10.51 13.25 -1.21
CA VAL A 172 -9.41 14.12 -0.75
C VAL A 172 -8.07 13.50 -1.15
N MET A 173 -7.87 12.23 -0.91
CA MET A 173 -6.65 11.50 -1.30
C MET A 173 -6.36 11.65 -2.81
N VAL A 174 -7.37 11.47 -3.66
CA VAL A 174 -7.23 11.63 -5.11
C VAL A 174 -6.91 13.08 -5.48
N LEU A 175 -7.59 14.07 -4.87
CA LEU A 175 -7.33 15.48 -5.10
C LEU A 175 -5.91 15.91 -4.72
N GLU A 176 -5.40 15.43 -3.58
CA GLU A 176 -4.02 15.69 -3.15
C GLU A 176 -3.03 15.11 -4.16
N ALA A 177 -3.20 13.85 -4.55
CA ALA A 177 -2.33 13.21 -5.53
C ALA A 177 -2.34 13.95 -6.87
N GLN A 178 -3.52 14.35 -7.37
CA GLN A 178 -3.65 15.14 -8.60
C GLN A 178 -3.00 16.52 -8.47
N THR A 179 -3.10 17.16 -7.30
CA THR A 179 -2.48 18.46 -7.05
C THR A 179 -0.97 18.35 -7.10
N MET A 180 -0.38 17.28 -6.54
CA MET A 180 1.04 17.03 -6.63
C MET A 180 1.50 16.78 -8.06
N ALA A 181 0.78 15.96 -8.83
CA ALA A 181 1.09 15.73 -10.24
C ALA A 181 1.09 17.04 -11.05
N ARG A 182 0.08 17.90 -10.82
CA ARG A 182 0.02 19.24 -11.47
C ARG A 182 1.18 20.13 -11.06
N ALA A 183 1.58 20.09 -9.79
CA ALA A 183 2.75 20.85 -9.32
C ALA A 183 4.05 20.42 -10.01
N CYS A 184 4.16 19.15 -10.38
CA CYS A 184 5.26 18.59 -11.19
C CYS A 184 5.06 18.83 -12.71
N GLY A 185 4.03 19.59 -13.13
CA GLY A 185 3.74 19.84 -14.55
C GLY A 185 3.14 18.63 -15.29
N LYS A 186 2.64 17.62 -14.57
CA LYS A 186 2.09 16.42 -15.16
C LYS A 186 0.56 16.50 -15.26
N SER A 187 0.01 16.05 -16.38
CA SER A 187 -1.45 16.05 -16.63
C SER A 187 -2.16 14.82 -16.03
N HIS A 188 -1.41 13.77 -15.69
CA HIS A 188 -1.93 12.52 -15.15
C HIS A 188 -0.97 11.90 -14.13
N LEU A 189 -1.50 11.18 -13.12
CA LEU A 189 -0.68 10.51 -12.10
C LEU A 189 0.31 9.50 -12.67
N HIS A 190 -0.08 8.77 -13.73
CA HIS A 190 0.81 7.81 -14.41
C HIS A 190 1.95 8.47 -15.21
N ASN A 191 1.95 9.80 -15.33
CA ASN A 191 3.04 10.54 -15.95
C ASN A 191 4.09 10.99 -14.93
N LEU A 192 3.83 10.78 -13.64
CA LEU A 192 4.85 10.94 -12.60
C LEU A 192 5.92 9.87 -12.79
N ASP A 193 7.16 10.24 -12.55
CA ASP A 193 8.32 9.37 -12.67
C ASP A 193 9.35 9.68 -11.57
N PRO A 194 10.42 8.86 -11.42
CA PRO A 194 11.43 9.09 -10.39
C PRO A 194 12.15 10.45 -10.47
N GLU A 195 12.15 11.12 -11.64
CA GLU A 195 12.76 12.45 -11.81
C GLU A 195 11.95 13.54 -11.08
N ASP A 196 10.68 13.30 -10.79
CA ASP A 196 9.83 14.18 -9.98
C ASP A 196 10.11 14.06 -8.46
N LEU A 197 11.01 13.16 -8.05
CA LEU A 197 11.29 12.85 -6.65
C LEU A 197 12.71 13.23 -6.25
N VAL A 198 12.84 13.74 -5.02
CA VAL A 198 14.11 13.84 -4.31
C VAL A 198 13.91 13.35 -2.87
N ALA A 199 14.94 12.77 -2.28
CA ALA A 199 14.89 12.31 -0.89
C ALA A 199 15.55 13.33 0.03
N LEU A 200 14.99 13.52 1.23
CA LEU A 200 15.51 14.46 2.22
C LEU A 200 16.61 13.88 3.10
N THR A 201 16.73 12.55 3.15
CA THR A 201 17.76 11.84 3.92
C THR A 201 18.49 10.82 3.06
N VAL A 202 19.72 10.48 3.45
CA VAL A 202 20.53 9.48 2.74
C VAL A 202 19.84 8.11 2.72
N GLU A 203 19.23 7.73 3.84
CA GLU A 203 18.49 6.47 3.96
C GLU A 203 17.31 6.41 2.99
N SER A 204 16.52 7.48 2.94
CA SER A 204 15.39 7.57 2.00
C SER A 204 15.87 7.57 0.55
N ALA A 205 16.98 8.26 0.24
CA ALA A 205 17.59 8.25 -1.09
C ALA A 205 18.04 6.85 -1.51
N ALA A 206 18.69 6.12 -0.61
CA ALA A 206 19.11 4.74 -0.83
C ALA A 206 17.92 3.79 -1.03
N MET A 207 16.89 3.91 -0.18
CA MET A 207 15.69 3.06 -0.24
C MET A 207 14.89 3.30 -1.52
N ALA A 208 14.61 4.57 -1.85
CA ALA A 208 13.78 4.95 -2.99
C ALA A 208 14.55 4.94 -4.32
N ARG A 209 15.90 4.90 -4.28
CA ARG A 209 16.78 5.05 -5.45
C ARG A 209 16.52 6.34 -6.23
N VAL A 210 16.36 7.43 -5.49
CA VAL A 210 16.19 8.78 -6.04
C VAL A 210 17.28 9.71 -5.49
N PRO A 211 17.59 10.85 -6.15
CA PRO A 211 18.64 11.75 -5.71
C PRO A 211 18.40 12.31 -4.30
N LEU A 212 19.48 12.48 -3.54
CA LEU A 212 19.45 13.27 -2.31
C LEU A 212 19.19 14.75 -2.68
N ALA A 213 18.27 15.38 -1.98
CA ALA A 213 17.86 16.77 -2.25
C ALA A 213 19.05 17.72 -2.32
N GLY A 214 19.08 18.56 -3.36
CA GLY A 214 20.18 19.50 -3.63
C GLY A 214 21.41 18.87 -4.30
N THR A 215 21.35 17.59 -4.66
CA THR A 215 22.43 16.88 -5.36
C THR A 215 21.88 16.02 -6.50
N SER A 216 22.77 15.49 -7.35
CA SER A 216 22.45 14.41 -8.30
C SER A 216 22.82 13.02 -7.77
N TRP A 217 23.28 12.94 -6.53
CA TRP A 217 23.79 11.68 -5.97
C TRP A 217 22.67 10.75 -5.52
N ILE A 218 22.71 9.54 -6.02
CA ILE A 218 21.87 8.42 -5.60
C ILE A 218 22.78 7.43 -4.87
N PRO A 219 22.57 7.15 -3.55
CA PRO A 219 23.40 6.22 -2.81
C PRO A 219 23.38 4.82 -3.44
N GLY A 220 24.57 4.24 -3.63
CA GLY A 220 24.73 2.89 -4.21
C GLY A 220 24.68 2.83 -5.74
N SER A 221 24.46 3.95 -6.45
CA SER A 221 24.70 4.02 -7.88
C SER A 221 26.18 4.30 -8.13
N THR A 222 26.80 3.53 -9.03
CA THR A 222 28.09 3.89 -9.62
C THR A 222 27.88 5.02 -10.60
N CYS A 223 28.65 6.10 -10.47
CA CYS A 223 28.73 7.19 -11.45
C CYS A 223 29.16 6.66 -12.83
#